data_5fbe13e5ad150666ff7bec6456973ae6
#
_entry.id   5fbe13e5ad150666ff7bec6456973ae6
#
_cell.length_a   1.000
_cell.length_b   1.000
_cell.length_c   1.000
_cell.angle_alpha   90.00
_cell.angle_beta   90.00
_cell.angle_gamma   90.00
#
_symmetry.space_group_name_H-M   'P 1'
#
loop_
_entity.id
_entity.type
_entity.pdbx_description
1 polymer ?
#
loop_
_entity_poly.entity_id
_entity_poly.type
_entity_poly.pdbx_seq_one_letter_code
_entity_poly.pdbx_strand_id
1 'polypeptide(L)'
;MRRVTGWSRYVGWMLTLILLMPAAPGVAQDSTVETLKELQELRKEVERRRNEMRRELMLLRQVLGEEVEPEFEGGFGSLGGMTPDELGAELRILREEIERLRDKITLEQLEARQERFDITGIVRSRLEWSDIDFVSGDADVRQLMRSRIKLTGRPRHDTRVIVEIQDGRAWGSESGVDPTFDADADHIDFHQAYIELQEIYGKQLTMRLGRQELAYGSGHLLGSAAWGNAGRAFDGLVFRYGEKSFVDLFVAKIAEQGVTDENLFGLYVDARLNDGHRAEPYVFLEQDKTLGVERLLRATGGLRIYGSATGETGHIFGYELEGIGQAGEVGNDDVLSYMGSATFRYRGPSWTQPEVRLGLDFLSGDDAPLDGDREAFDTMYPAWHTFFGLMDLFRDMPEDTGNGGLLDFRVQGEMSASESVRVGLHVHHFTLAKGVEKGLGQEADAIVTYRYNAATTLHWGGMIFVPSDAMKLSRGGEDPAFKTFMQLEVRF
;
A
#
# COMPACT_ATOMS: atom_id res chain seq x y z
N MET A 1 -2.68 -31.97 19.05
CA MET A 1 -3.08 -31.77 20.46
C MET A 1 -3.57 -33.08 21.03
N ARG A 2 -2.74 -33.85 21.71
CA ARG A 2 -3.18 -34.96 22.57
C ARG A 2 -2.62 -34.71 23.96
N ARG A 3 -3.54 -34.62 24.91
CA ARG A 3 -3.25 -34.42 26.32
C ARG A 3 -2.37 -35.52 26.87
N VAL A 4 -1.21 -35.15 27.38
CA VAL A 4 -0.42 -35.96 28.30
C VAL A 4 -0.55 -35.30 29.66
N THR A 5 -1.67 -35.52 30.30
CA THR A 5 -1.91 -35.14 31.70
C THR A 5 -2.15 -36.41 32.49
N GLY A 6 -1.25 -36.77 33.37
CA GLY A 6 -1.54 -37.85 34.34
C GLY A 6 -0.36 -38.38 35.15
N TRP A 7 0.87 -38.21 34.71
CA TRP A 7 1.99 -38.91 35.35
C TRP A 7 2.81 -38.06 36.35
N SER A 8 2.71 -36.73 36.32
CA SER A 8 3.52 -35.86 37.19
C SER A 8 3.07 -35.83 38.64
N ARG A 9 1.83 -36.21 38.93
CA ARG A 9 1.28 -36.20 40.33
C ARG A 9 1.67 -37.45 41.14
N TYR A 10 1.94 -38.55 40.48
CA TYR A 10 2.22 -39.83 41.19
C TYR A 10 3.67 -39.96 41.64
N VAL A 11 4.64 -39.36 40.96
CA VAL A 11 6.08 -39.48 41.32
C VAL A 11 6.39 -38.64 42.56
N GLY A 12 5.77 -37.45 42.72
CA GLY A 12 5.97 -36.61 43.90
C GLY A 12 5.40 -37.24 45.18
N TRP A 13 4.27 -37.94 45.12
CA TRP A 13 3.65 -38.62 46.27
C TRP A 13 4.38 -39.91 46.65
N MET A 14 4.96 -40.64 45.71
CA MET A 14 5.70 -41.88 46.00
C MET A 14 7.02 -41.60 46.73
N LEU A 15 7.71 -40.52 46.39
CA LEU A 15 8.96 -40.11 47.08
C LEU A 15 8.69 -39.59 48.51
N THR A 16 7.55 -38.97 48.77
CA THR A 16 7.19 -38.47 50.09
C THR A 16 6.66 -39.58 51.00
N LEU A 17 6.09 -40.66 50.48
CA LEU A 17 5.57 -41.79 51.25
C LEU A 17 6.70 -42.77 51.72
N ILE A 18 7.82 -42.85 50.98
CA ILE A 18 8.95 -43.73 51.33
C ILE A 18 9.82 -43.12 52.43
N LEU A 19 9.78 -41.82 52.70
CA LEU A 19 10.60 -41.12 53.69
C LEU A 19 9.92 -40.96 55.07
N LEU A 20 8.66 -41.40 55.24
CA LEU A 20 7.87 -41.20 56.47
C LEU A 20 7.48 -42.50 57.22
N MET A 21 8.09 -43.65 56.91
CA MET A 21 7.83 -44.86 57.70
C MET A 21 8.85 -44.98 58.87
N PRO A 22 8.37 -45.04 60.17
CA PRO A 22 9.25 -45.34 61.30
C PRO A 22 9.68 -46.80 61.24
N ALA A 23 10.95 -47.02 61.46
CA ALA A 23 11.55 -48.37 61.59
C ALA A 23 10.90 -49.16 62.72
N ALA A 24 10.14 -50.22 62.38
CA ALA A 24 9.74 -51.26 63.34
C ALA A 24 10.84 -52.30 63.44
N PRO A 25 11.22 -52.73 64.63
CA PRO A 25 12.27 -53.70 64.80
C PRO A 25 11.72 -55.13 64.57
N GLY A 26 12.37 -55.83 63.64
CA GLY A 26 12.35 -57.31 63.54
C GLY A 26 11.48 -57.90 62.46
N VAL A 27 11.91 -57.84 61.16
CA VAL A 27 11.63 -58.86 60.12
C VAL A 27 12.73 -58.79 59.04
N ALA A 28 13.42 -59.88 58.89
CA ALA A 28 14.07 -60.45 57.69
C ALA A 28 15.08 -59.60 56.90
N GLN A 29 16.32 -60.04 56.89
CA GLN A 29 17.47 -59.59 56.06
C GLN A 29 17.22 -59.63 54.52
N ASP A 30 16.17 -60.31 54.02
CA ASP A 30 15.89 -60.39 52.57
C ASP A 30 15.11 -59.14 52.04
N SER A 31 14.24 -58.53 52.81
CA SER A 31 13.48 -57.35 52.39
C SER A 31 14.37 -56.07 52.26
N THR A 32 15.44 -56.00 53.06
CA THR A 32 16.41 -54.87 53.01
C THR A 32 17.29 -54.89 51.76
N VAL A 33 17.60 -56.07 51.22
CA VAL A 33 18.38 -56.23 49.97
C VAL A 33 17.55 -55.88 48.75
N GLU A 34 16.24 -56.19 48.77
CA GLU A 34 15.34 -55.90 47.68
C GLU A 34 15.00 -54.38 47.62
N THR A 35 14.76 -53.78 48.77
CA THR A 35 14.58 -52.31 48.88
C THR A 35 15.84 -51.55 48.51
N LEU A 36 17.01 -52.02 48.82
CA LEU A 36 18.30 -51.42 48.41
C LEU A 36 18.50 -51.52 46.89
N LYS A 37 18.09 -52.61 46.23
CA LYS A 37 18.14 -52.76 44.78
C LYS A 37 17.13 -51.81 44.10
N GLU A 38 15.91 -51.71 44.62
CA GLU A 38 14.91 -50.77 44.12
C GLU A 38 15.35 -49.33 44.23
N LEU A 39 15.98 -48.93 45.35
CA LEU A 39 16.54 -47.61 45.51
C LEU A 39 17.74 -47.33 44.59
N GLN A 40 18.56 -48.34 44.29
CA GLN A 40 19.66 -48.22 43.32
C GLN A 40 19.12 -48.03 41.90
N GLU A 41 18.09 -48.80 41.50
CA GLU A 41 17.46 -48.66 40.17
C GLU A 41 16.72 -47.28 40.04
N LEU A 42 16.02 -46.85 41.10
CA LEU A 42 15.37 -45.54 41.09
C LEU A 42 16.41 -44.43 40.98
N ARG A 43 17.54 -44.54 41.68
CA ARG A 43 18.66 -43.59 41.58
C ARG A 43 19.24 -43.53 40.17
N LYS A 44 19.43 -44.64 39.50
CA LYS A 44 19.91 -44.71 38.12
C LYS A 44 18.88 -44.07 37.15
N GLU A 45 17.59 -44.31 37.35
CA GLU A 45 16.53 -43.72 36.53
C GLU A 45 16.48 -42.19 36.67
N VAL A 46 16.57 -41.66 37.91
CA VAL A 46 16.64 -40.23 38.18
C VAL A 46 17.87 -39.59 37.55
N GLU A 47 19.04 -40.26 37.64
CA GLU A 47 20.28 -39.82 37.00
C GLU A 47 20.17 -39.79 35.48
N ARG A 48 19.57 -40.79 34.89
CA ARG A 48 19.24 -40.85 33.46
C ARG A 48 18.37 -39.68 33.03
N ARG A 49 17.27 -39.42 33.72
CA ARG A 49 16.36 -38.31 33.42
C ARG A 49 17.00 -36.94 33.56
N ARG A 50 17.80 -36.74 34.60
CA ARG A 50 18.58 -35.51 34.78
C ARG A 50 19.51 -35.24 33.59
N ASN A 51 20.21 -36.30 33.16
CA ASN A 51 21.14 -36.21 32.04
C ASN A 51 20.40 -35.97 30.71
N GLU A 52 19.23 -36.57 30.52
CA GLU A 52 18.35 -36.28 29.36
C GLU A 52 17.90 -34.84 29.34
N MET A 53 17.44 -34.28 30.48
CA MET A 53 17.00 -32.88 30.57
C MET A 53 18.15 -31.90 30.33
N ARG A 54 19.35 -32.18 30.85
CA ARG A 54 20.54 -31.34 30.58
C ARG A 54 20.93 -31.39 29.09
N ARG A 55 20.85 -32.54 28.43
CA ARG A 55 21.08 -32.64 26.98
C ARG A 55 20.05 -31.83 26.19
N GLU A 56 18.77 -31.91 26.56
CA GLU A 56 17.71 -31.16 25.94
C GLU A 56 17.92 -29.65 26.09
N LEU A 57 18.32 -29.20 27.31
CA LEU A 57 18.64 -27.82 27.58
C LEU A 57 19.79 -27.31 26.70
N MET A 58 20.86 -28.10 26.54
CA MET A 58 21.98 -27.75 25.67
C MET A 58 21.56 -27.62 24.21
N LEU A 59 20.72 -28.54 23.71
CA LEU A 59 20.21 -28.48 22.35
C LEU A 59 19.32 -27.24 22.12
N LEU A 60 18.47 -26.90 23.09
CA LEU A 60 17.61 -25.72 23.00
C LEU A 60 18.43 -24.42 23.00
N ARG A 61 19.47 -24.32 23.85
CA ARG A 61 20.41 -23.17 23.84
C ARG A 61 21.17 -23.06 22.52
N GLN A 62 21.65 -24.19 22.00
CA GLN A 62 22.33 -24.21 20.70
C GLN A 62 21.42 -23.75 19.55
N VAL A 63 20.13 -24.12 19.57
CA VAL A 63 19.12 -23.66 18.59
C VAL A 63 18.89 -22.15 18.67
N LEU A 64 18.95 -21.59 19.88
CA LEU A 64 18.82 -20.15 20.13
C LEU A 64 20.13 -19.36 19.89
N GLY A 65 21.24 -20.04 19.58
CA GLY A 65 22.55 -19.37 19.43
C GLY A 65 23.12 -18.81 20.75
N GLU A 66 22.59 -19.24 21.90
CA GLU A 66 23.13 -18.85 23.22
C GLU A 66 24.44 -19.59 23.51
N GLU A 67 25.44 -18.88 24.05
CA GLU A 67 26.70 -19.52 24.47
C GLU A 67 26.42 -20.56 25.55
N VAL A 68 26.87 -21.79 25.32
CA VAL A 68 26.81 -22.86 26.32
C VAL A 68 28.03 -22.71 27.24
N GLU A 69 27.80 -22.35 28.50
CA GLU A 69 28.90 -22.22 29.46
C GLU A 69 29.68 -23.53 29.58
N PRO A 70 31.04 -23.47 29.66
CA PRO A 70 31.88 -24.66 29.65
C PRO A 70 31.71 -25.60 30.87
N GLU A 71 31.05 -25.14 31.93
CA GLU A 71 30.69 -26.00 33.08
C GLU A 71 29.71 -27.13 32.70
N PHE A 72 28.98 -27.01 31.59
CA PHE A 72 28.12 -28.06 31.04
C PHE A 72 28.89 -29.10 30.20
N GLU A 73 30.10 -28.80 29.73
CA GLU A 73 30.95 -29.75 28.98
C GLU A 73 31.76 -30.69 29.92
N GLY A 74 31.93 -30.32 31.19
CA GLY A 74 32.53 -31.18 32.20
C GLY A 74 31.57 -32.31 32.58
N GLY A 75 31.95 -33.51 32.23
CA GLY A 75 31.21 -34.76 32.34
C GLY A 75 30.18 -34.82 33.46
N PHE A 76 28.99 -35.32 33.10
CA PHE A 76 27.84 -35.48 33.98
C PHE A 76 28.22 -35.94 35.38
N GLY A 77 28.29 -34.99 36.35
CA GLY A 77 28.65 -35.31 37.72
C GLY A 77 27.78 -36.41 38.31
N SER A 78 28.39 -37.38 38.97
CA SER A 78 27.68 -38.44 39.70
C SER A 78 26.82 -37.86 40.80
N LEU A 79 25.64 -38.44 41.05
CA LEU A 79 24.75 -38.09 42.17
C LEU A 79 25.40 -38.34 43.57
N GLY A 80 26.69 -38.67 43.61
CA GLY A 80 27.41 -39.00 44.84
C GLY A 80 27.63 -37.79 45.74
N GLY A 81 26.65 -37.43 46.52
CA GLY A 81 26.72 -36.36 47.50
C GLY A 81 25.49 -35.43 47.57
N MET A 82 24.60 -35.47 46.58
CA MET A 82 23.37 -34.68 46.63
C MET A 82 22.29 -35.31 47.50
N THR A 83 21.64 -34.52 48.30
CA THR A 83 20.45 -34.93 49.04
C THR A 83 19.24 -35.04 48.10
N PRO A 84 18.19 -35.79 48.45
CA PRO A 84 16.96 -35.87 47.66
C PRO A 84 16.29 -34.51 47.43
N ASP A 85 16.39 -33.59 48.36
CA ASP A 85 15.84 -32.26 48.29
C ASP A 85 16.64 -31.39 47.29
N GLU A 86 17.95 -31.44 47.30
CA GLU A 86 18.84 -30.77 46.34
C GLU A 86 18.60 -31.28 44.91
N LEU A 87 18.45 -32.59 44.73
CA LEU A 87 18.15 -33.19 43.45
C LEU A 87 16.76 -32.78 42.93
N GLY A 88 15.79 -32.76 43.83
CA GLY A 88 14.44 -32.32 43.51
C GLY A 88 14.39 -30.84 43.12
N ALA A 89 15.23 -29.99 43.73
CA ALA A 89 15.36 -28.58 43.39
C ALA A 89 16.04 -28.40 41.99
N GLU A 90 17.12 -29.13 41.74
CA GLU A 90 17.82 -29.10 40.44
C GLU A 90 16.91 -29.53 39.30
N LEU A 91 16.14 -30.62 39.43
CA LEU A 91 15.21 -31.09 38.42
C LEU A 91 14.07 -30.09 38.14
N ARG A 92 13.61 -29.35 39.16
CA ARG A 92 12.62 -28.28 38.96
C ARG A 92 13.21 -27.14 38.17
N ILE A 93 14.40 -26.68 38.53
CA ILE A 93 15.08 -25.59 37.81
C ILE A 93 15.31 -25.96 36.35
N LEU A 94 15.84 -27.17 36.07
CA LEU A 94 16.05 -27.65 34.70
C LEU A 94 14.76 -27.70 33.91
N ARG A 95 13.67 -28.13 34.54
CA ARG A 95 12.37 -28.21 33.87
C ARG A 95 11.79 -26.81 33.56
N GLU A 96 11.84 -25.90 34.52
CA GLU A 96 11.39 -24.51 34.32
C GLU A 96 12.19 -23.81 33.21
N GLU A 97 13.50 -24.04 33.16
CA GLU A 97 14.38 -23.49 32.13
C GLU A 97 14.07 -24.08 30.75
N ILE A 98 13.84 -25.40 30.65
CA ILE A 98 13.42 -26.04 29.39
C ILE A 98 12.09 -25.49 28.90
N GLU A 99 11.09 -25.36 29.79
CA GLU A 99 9.78 -24.80 29.43
C GLU A 99 9.93 -23.35 28.93
N ARG A 100 10.71 -22.53 29.63
CA ARG A 100 11.01 -21.15 29.23
C ARG A 100 11.68 -21.06 27.85
N LEU A 101 12.69 -21.90 27.57
CA LEU A 101 13.37 -21.89 26.27
C LEU A 101 12.48 -22.42 25.14
N ARG A 102 11.63 -23.40 25.42
CA ARG A 102 10.62 -23.87 24.44
C ARG A 102 9.61 -22.77 24.08
N ASP A 103 9.13 -22.03 25.08
CA ASP A 103 8.23 -20.90 24.85
C ASP A 103 8.92 -19.80 24.04
N LYS A 104 10.20 -19.51 24.33
CA LYS A 104 11.01 -18.55 23.57
C LYS A 104 11.18 -18.99 22.11
N ILE A 105 11.53 -20.26 21.86
CA ILE A 105 11.64 -20.79 20.49
C ILE A 105 10.30 -20.71 19.76
N THR A 106 9.19 -21.00 20.43
CA THR A 106 7.86 -20.92 19.83
C THR A 106 7.50 -19.48 19.46
N LEU A 107 7.82 -18.51 20.33
CA LEU A 107 7.62 -17.08 20.07
C LEU A 107 8.48 -16.60 18.90
N GLU A 108 9.78 -16.90 18.89
CA GLU A 108 10.70 -16.55 17.78
C GLU A 108 10.26 -17.18 16.45
N GLN A 109 9.76 -18.42 16.48
CA GLN A 109 9.21 -19.06 15.27
C GLN A 109 7.91 -18.41 14.79
N LEU A 110 7.06 -17.91 15.71
CA LEU A 110 5.85 -17.17 15.37
C LEU A 110 6.21 -15.78 14.81
N GLU A 111 7.15 -15.08 15.43
CA GLU A 111 7.67 -13.79 14.95
C GLU A 111 8.31 -13.93 13.56
N ALA A 112 9.18 -14.92 13.36
CA ALA A 112 9.78 -15.22 12.06
C ALA A 112 8.75 -15.61 11.00
N ARG A 113 7.59 -16.18 11.37
CA ARG A 113 6.47 -16.41 10.46
C ARG A 113 5.71 -15.13 10.15
N GLN A 114 5.50 -14.26 11.13
CA GLN A 114 4.89 -12.94 10.91
C GLN A 114 5.74 -12.05 10.02
N GLU A 115 7.06 -12.09 10.16
CA GLU A 115 7.99 -11.39 9.26
C GLU A 115 7.91 -11.88 7.80
N ARG A 116 7.51 -13.16 7.59
CA ARG A 116 7.39 -13.74 6.23
C ARG A 116 6.09 -13.41 5.53
N PHE A 117 5.05 -13.07 6.27
CA PHE A 117 3.74 -12.79 5.70
C PHE A 117 3.14 -11.57 6.39
N ASP A 118 2.67 -10.65 5.58
CA ASP A 118 1.99 -9.45 6.01
C ASP A 118 0.64 -9.37 5.29
N ILE A 119 -0.42 -9.10 6.04
CA ILE A 119 -1.77 -8.95 5.52
C ILE A 119 -2.25 -7.57 5.91
N THR A 120 -2.59 -6.77 4.93
CA THR A 120 -3.19 -5.46 5.12
C THR A 120 -4.47 -5.36 4.32
N GLY A 121 -5.36 -4.44 4.69
CA GLY A 121 -6.59 -4.28 3.93
C GLY A 121 -7.19 -2.90 4.07
N ILE A 122 -8.10 -2.59 3.14
CA ILE A 122 -8.90 -1.37 3.12
C ILE A 122 -10.32 -1.75 2.78
N VAL A 123 -11.27 -1.27 3.60
CA VAL A 123 -12.69 -1.26 3.26
C VAL A 123 -13.14 0.18 3.19
N ARG A 124 -13.70 0.57 2.05
CA ARG A 124 -14.19 1.91 1.77
C ARG A 124 -15.65 1.85 1.35
N SER A 125 -16.50 2.61 2.02
CA SER A 125 -17.89 2.84 1.63
C SER A 125 -18.07 4.32 1.33
N ARG A 126 -18.67 4.66 0.18
CA ARG A 126 -18.85 6.04 -0.25
C ARG A 126 -20.27 6.23 -0.82
N LEU A 127 -20.99 7.17 -0.23
CA LEU A 127 -22.24 7.68 -0.74
C LEU A 127 -21.96 8.95 -1.54
N GLU A 128 -22.37 8.97 -2.79
CA GLU A 128 -22.28 10.13 -3.68
C GLU A 128 -23.69 10.57 -4.08
N TRP A 129 -23.89 11.86 -4.11
CA TRP A 129 -25.03 12.51 -4.73
C TRP A 129 -24.49 13.54 -5.73
N SER A 130 -24.96 13.51 -6.97
CA SER A 130 -24.48 14.41 -8.02
C SER A 130 -25.60 14.83 -8.95
N ASP A 131 -25.56 16.11 -9.31
CA ASP A 131 -26.36 16.73 -10.35
C ASP A 131 -25.40 17.54 -11.23
N ILE A 132 -24.90 16.90 -12.29
CA ILE A 132 -23.78 17.39 -13.11
C ILE A 132 -24.10 17.48 -14.59
N ASP A 133 -25.38 17.45 -14.95
CA ASP A 133 -25.83 17.55 -16.35
C ASP A 133 -26.02 18.98 -16.85
N PHE A 134 -25.93 19.99 -15.95
CA PHE A 134 -26.15 21.41 -16.24
C PHE A 134 -27.56 21.76 -16.70
N VAL A 135 -28.47 20.81 -16.61
CA VAL A 135 -29.89 20.98 -16.88
C VAL A 135 -30.65 20.62 -15.61
N SER A 136 -31.63 21.40 -15.22
CA SER A 136 -32.46 21.05 -14.06
C SER A 136 -33.07 19.67 -14.23
N GLY A 137 -32.58 18.70 -13.51
CA GLY A 137 -32.90 17.31 -13.77
C GLY A 137 -32.73 16.39 -12.58
N ASP A 138 -32.60 15.15 -12.89
CA ASP A 138 -32.57 14.08 -11.90
C ASP A 138 -31.14 13.92 -11.32
N ALA A 139 -31.01 14.16 -10.02
CA ALA A 139 -29.77 13.88 -9.32
C ALA A 139 -29.51 12.38 -9.26
N ASP A 140 -28.28 11.99 -9.52
CA ASP A 140 -27.82 10.62 -9.37
C ASP A 140 -27.31 10.35 -7.94
N VAL A 141 -27.72 9.23 -7.37
CA VAL A 141 -27.31 8.79 -6.03
C VAL A 141 -26.65 7.42 -6.12
N ARG A 142 -25.40 7.35 -5.72
CA ARG A 142 -24.62 6.11 -5.78
C ARG A 142 -24.06 5.75 -4.41
N GLN A 143 -24.23 4.49 -4.02
CA GLN A 143 -23.56 3.90 -2.88
C GLN A 143 -22.47 2.96 -3.39
N LEU A 144 -21.23 3.39 -3.27
CA LEU A 144 -20.06 2.66 -3.73
C LEU A 144 -19.38 1.97 -2.56
N MET A 145 -18.91 0.75 -2.76
CA MET A 145 -18.13 0.00 -1.80
C MET A 145 -16.91 -0.59 -2.49
N ARG A 146 -15.74 -0.46 -1.86
CA ARG A 146 -14.51 -1.13 -2.29
C ARG A 146 -13.86 -1.82 -1.11
N SER A 147 -13.51 -3.09 -1.31
CA SER A 147 -12.73 -3.89 -0.37
C SER A 147 -11.46 -4.35 -1.05
N ARG A 148 -10.30 -4.15 -0.41
CA ARG A 148 -9.02 -4.68 -0.86
C ARG A 148 -8.34 -5.42 0.27
N ILE A 149 -7.76 -6.57 -0.04
CA ILE A 149 -6.92 -7.36 0.85
C ILE A 149 -5.61 -7.62 0.15
N LYS A 150 -4.52 -7.16 0.74
CA LYS A 150 -3.16 -7.32 0.22
C LYS A 150 -2.38 -8.29 1.09
N LEU A 151 -1.91 -9.37 0.48
CA LEU A 151 -0.98 -10.33 1.04
C LEU A 151 0.42 -10.04 0.51
N THR A 152 1.38 -9.85 1.40
CA THR A 152 2.81 -9.76 1.06
C THR A 152 3.52 -10.97 1.64
N GLY A 153 4.04 -11.84 0.78
CA GLY A 153 4.88 -12.98 1.13
C GLY A 153 6.37 -12.63 0.95
N ARG A 154 7.22 -12.98 1.93
CA ARG A 154 8.69 -12.82 1.86
C ARG A 154 9.34 -14.19 2.03
N PRO A 155 9.40 -15.03 0.96
CA PRO A 155 10.03 -16.35 1.05
C PRO A 155 11.53 -16.25 1.39
N ARG A 156 12.18 -15.16 0.98
CA ARG A 156 13.56 -14.78 1.30
C ARG A 156 13.66 -13.26 1.48
N HIS A 157 14.78 -12.79 2.04
CA HIS A 157 15.03 -11.35 2.24
C HIS A 157 15.05 -10.53 0.93
N ASP A 158 15.46 -11.16 -0.16
CA ASP A 158 15.61 -10.59 -1.51
C ASP A 158 14.40 -10.85 -2.43
N THR A 159 13.36 -11.51 -1.94
CA THR A 159 12.21 -11.94 -2.75
C THR A 159 10.90 -11.59 -2.06
N ARG A 160 10.01 -10.92 -2.77
CA ARG A 160 8.64 -10.63 -2.33
C ARG A 160 7.64 -11.15 -3.35
N VAL A 161 6.52 -11.61 -2.86
CA VAL A 161 5.33 -11.93 -3.66
C VAL A 161 4.19 -11.10 -3.12
N ILE A 162 3.61 -10.29 -3.97
CA ILE A 162 2.49 -9.43 -3.62
C ILE A 162 1.24 -9.93 -4.35
N VAL A 163 0.16 -10.11 -3.60
CA VAL A 163 -1.17 -10.43 -4.14
C VAL A 163 -2.17 -9.50 -3.46
N GLU A 164 -2.82 -8.66 -4.23
CA GLU A 164 -3.89 -7.78 -3.76
C GLU A 164 -5.17 -8.10 -4.51
N ILE A 165 -6.17 -8.55 -3.76
CA ILE A 165 -7.50 -8.86 -4.26
C ILE A 165 -8.38 -7.64 -4.03
N GLN A 166 -9.18 -7.27 -5.02
CA GLN A 166 -10.13 -6.16 -4.97
C GLN A 166 -11.54 -6.66 -5.26
N ASP A 167 -12.50 -6.09 -4.54
CA ASP A 167 -13.92 -6.12 -4.86
C ASP A 167 -14.44 -4.68 -4.83
N GLY A 168 -15.01 -4.20 -5.94
CA GLY A 168 -15.59 -2.87 -6.06
C GLY A 168 -17.05 -2.98 -6.53
N ARG A 169 -18.00 -2.40 -5.78
CA ARG A 169 -19.44 -2.53 -6.04
C ARG A 169 -20.16 -1.21 -5.96
N ALA A 170 -21.18 -1.04 -6.81
CA ALA A 170 -22.26 -0.10 -6.59
C ALA A 170 -23.44 -0.84 -5.99
N TRP A 171 -24.00 -0.37 -4.88
CA TRP A 171 -25.12 -1.05 -4.22
C TRP A 171 -26.38 -0.95 -5.08
N GLY A 172 -27.04 -2.11 -5.28
CA GLY A 172 -28.26 -2.20 -6.07
C GLY A 172 -28.05 -2.29 -7.58
N SER A 173 -26.79 -2.26 -8.05
CA SER A 173 -26.43 -2.46 -9.45
C SER A 173 -25.87 -3.88 -9.63
N GLU A 174 -26.74 -4.84 -9.91
CA GLU A 174 -26.33 -6.22 -10.22
C GLU A 174 -26.12 -6.46 -11.73
N SER A 175 -26.37 -5.46 -12.56
CA SER A 175 -26.39 -5.62 -14.01
C SER A 175 -25.61 -4.53 -14.72
N GLY A 176 -24.32 -4.37 -14.45
CA GLY A 176 -23.33 -3.63 -15.24
C GLY A 176 -23.86 -2.60 -16.25
N VAL A 177 -24.73 -1.67 -15.82
CA VAL A 177 -25.39 -0.73 -16.75
C VAL A 177 -24.52 0.47 -17.03
N ASP A 178 -23.49 0.73 -16.20
CA ASP A 178 -22.51 1.79 -16.45
C ASP A 178 -21.12 1.18 -16.63
N PRO A 179 -20.67 0.99 -17.88
CA PRO A 179 -19.35 0.40 -18.16
C PRO A 179 -18.17 1.24 -17.63
N THR A 180 -18.40 2.52 -17.28
CA THR A 180 -17.33 3.36 -16.73
C THR A 180 -17.09 3.12 -15.24
N PHE A 181 -18.05 2.55 -14.51
CA PHE A 181 -17.95 2.35 -13.06
C PHE A 181 -18.00 0.90 -12.61
N ASP A 182 -18.56 0.01 -13.41
CA ASP A 182 -18.97 -1.30 -12.96
C ASP A 182 -18.59 -2.46 -13.89
N ALA A 183 -17.89 -2.20 -15.00
CA ALA A 183 -17.56 -3.23 -15.98
C ALA A 183 -16.85 -4.46 -15.37
N ASP A 184 -16.19 -4.30 -14.23
CA ASP A 184 -15.46 -5.35 -13.50
C ASP A 184 -15.90 -5.49 -12.04
N ALA A 185 -16.95 -4.78 -11.59
CA ALA A 185 -17.30 -4.66 -10.17
C ALA A 185 -18.00 -5.89 -9.61
N ASP A 186 -18.57 -6.74 -10.44
CA ASP A 186 -19.30 -7.94 -10.01
C ASP A 186 -18.41 -9.13 -9.68
N HIS A 187 -17.10 -9.01 -9.83
CA HIS A 187 -16.17 -10.11 -9.60
C HIS A 187 -14.98 -9.67 -8.73
N ILE A 188 -14.60 -10.56 -7.81
CA ILE A 188 -13.31 -10.42 -7.11
C ILE A 188 -12.21 -10.54 -8.16
N ASP A 189 -11.38 -9.50 -8.28
CA ASP A 189 -10.27 -9.44 -9.22
C ASP A 189 -8.93 -9.26 -8.50
N PHE A 190 -7.84 -9.65 -9.18
CA PHE A 190 -6.49 -9.33 -8.76
C PHE A 190 -6.15 -7.90 -9.17
N HIS A 191 -6.20 -6.99 -8.21
CA HIS A 191 -5.74 -5.61 -8.43
C HIS A 191 -4.23 -5.56 -8.63
N GLN A 192 -3.48 -6.32 -7.80
CA GLN A 192 -2.05 -6.51 -7.98
C GLN A 192 -1.68 -7.99 -7.77
N ALA A 193 -0.81 -8.53 -8.61
CA ALA A 193 -0.26 -9.88 -8.49
C ALA A 193 1.11 -9.91 -9.17
N TYR A 194 2.19 -9.72 -8.39
CA TYR A 194 3.55 -9.66 -8.94
C TYR A 194 4.60 -10.27 -8.01
N ILE A 195 5.71 -10.65 -8.63
CA ILE A 195 6.93 -11.06 -7.96
C ILE A 195 7.91 -9.89 -8.00
N GLU A 196 8.55 -9.60 -6.88
CA GLU A 196 9.64 -8.64 -6.78
C GLU A 196 10.92 -9.35 -6.33
N LEU A 197 11.96 -9.22 -7.12
CA LEU A 197 13.33 -9.65 -6.81
C LEU A 197 14.17 -8.41 -6.53
N GLN A 198 14.79 -8.37 -5.36
CA GLN A 198 15.62 -7.26 -4.89
C GLN A 198 17.09 -7.66 -4.87
N GLU A 199 17.99 -6.69 -4.84
CA GLU A 199 19.45 -6.91 -4.73
C GLU A 199 20.01 -7.91 -5.76
N ILE A 200 19.48 -7.92 -6.98
CA ILE A 200 19.87 -8.86 -8.04
C ILE A 200 21.39 -8.75 -8.27
N TYR A 201 22.08 -9.89 -8.17
CA TYR A 201 23.55 -9.99 -8.21
C TYR A 201 24.28 -9.16 -7.12
N GLY A 202 23.63 -8.93 -5.96
CA GLY A 202 24.18 -8.11 -4.89
C GLY A 202 24.31 -6.62 -5.24
N LYS A 203 23.54 -6.14 -6.21
CA LYS A 203 23.48 -4.74 -6.64
C LYS A 203 22.11 -4.13 -6.28
N GLN A 204 22.05 -2.82 -6.24
CA GLN A 204 20.80 -2.06 -6.04
C GLN A 204 19.89 -2.20 -7.29
N LEU A 205 19.65 -3.41 -7.75
CA LEU A 205 18.80 -3.73 -8.88
C LEU A 205 17.59 -4.52 -8.38
N THR A 206 16.41 -3.99 -8.65
CA THR A 206 15.11 -4.63 -8.35
C THR A 206 14.37 -4.92 -9.65
N MET A 207 13.72 -6.06 -9.73
CA MET A 207 12.83 -6.43 -10.81
C MET A 207 11.43 -6.73 -10.25
N ARG A 208 10.39 -6.17 -10.85
CA ARG A 208 8.99 -6.50 -10.58
C ARG A 208 8.34 -7.05 -11.84
N LEU A 209 7.72 -8.21 -11.76
CA LEU A 209 7.06 -8.89 -12.88
C LEU A 209 5.66 -9.31 -12.48
N GLY A 210 4.66 -8.88 -13.22
CA GLY A 210 3.24 -9.19 -13.05
C GLY A 210 2.36 -7.95 -13.02
N ARG A 211 1.11 -8.12 -12.56
CA ARG A 211 0.10 -7.06 -12.46
C ARG A 211 0.42 -6.13 -11.29
N GLN A 212 0.63 -4.85 -11.57
CA GLN A 212 1.09 -3.87 -10.59
C GLN A 212 0.58 -2.47 -10.91
N GLU A 213 0.42 -1.63 -9.88
CA GLU A 213 0.20 -0.20 -10.09
C GLU A 213 1.47 0.45 -10.65
N LEU A 214 1.32 1.29 -11.67
CA LEU A 214 2.35 2.20 -12.17
C LEU A 214 1.89 3.62 -11.86
N ALA A 215 2.64 4.31 -11.02
CA ALA A 215 2.39 5.71 -10.68
C ALA A 215 3.72 6.46 -10.71
N TYR A 216 3.84 7.45 -11.58
CA TYR A 216 5.06 8.20 -11.80
C TYR A 216 4.81 9.71 -11.83
N GLY A 217 5.78 10.47 -11.36
CA GLY A 217 5.73 11.92 -11.34
C GLY A 217 4.64 12.46 -10.40
N SER A 218 3.96 13.47 -10.84
CA SER A 218 2.78 14.04 -10.16
C SER A 218 1.53 13.15 -10.27
N GLY A 219 1.51 12.25 -11.25
CA GLY A 219 0.32 11.46 -11.64
C GLY A 219 -0.52 12.11 -12.73
N HIS A 220 -0.05 13.18 -13.39
CA HIS A 220 -0.75 13.78 -14.53
C HIS A 220 -0.84 12.83 -15.73
N LEU A 221 0.14 11.94 -15.91
CA LEU A 221 0.19 10.98 -17.02
C LEU A 221 -0.05 9.53 -16.59
N LEU A 222 0.59 9.09 -15.52
CA LEU A 222 0.47 7.72 -15.01
C LEU A 222 0.14 7.76 -13.52
N GLY A 223 -1.08 7.33 -13.18
CA GLY A 223 -1.56 7.27 -11.81
C GLY A 223 -2.43 6.04 -11.53
N SER A 224 -2.51 5.64 -10.27
CA SER A 224 -3.25 4.46 -9.82
C SER A 224 -4.76 4.60 -9.86
N ALA A 225 -5.30 5.78 -10.16
CA ALA A 225 -6.73 6.12 -10.12
C ALA A 225 -7.41 5.70 -8.80
N ALA A 226 -6.74 5.95 -7.67
CA ALA A 226 -7.12 5.45 -6.34
C ALA A 226 -8.49 5.95 -5.86
N TRP A 227 -8.96 7.08 -6.38
CA TRP A 227 -10.31 7.61 -6.11
C TRP A 227 -11.41 6.72 -6.68
N GLY A 228 -11.23 6.20 -7.87
CA GLY A 228 -12.18 5.31 -8.54
C GLY A 228 -12.60 4.13 -7.65
N ASN A 229 -13.73 3.54 -7.94
CA ASN A 229 -14.17 2.35 -7.21
C ASN A 229 -13.30 1.14 -7.54
N ALA A 230 -12.91 1.00 -8.80
CA ALA A 230 -11.79 0.15 -9.23
C ALA A 230 -10.54 1.02 -9.43
N GLY A 231 -9.38 0.61 -8.95
CA GLY A 231 -8.11 1.27 -9.23
C GLY A 231 -7.52 0.80 -10.56
N ARG A 232 -6.44 1.45 -11.00
CA ARG A 232 -5.73 1.08 -12.24
C ARG A 232 -4.47 0.29 -11.93
N ALA A 233 -4.28 -0.84 -12.60
CA ALA A 233 -3.07 -1.65 -12.56
C ALA A 233 -2.72 -2.11 -13.97
N PHE A 234 -1.43 -2.42 -14.19
CA PHE A 234 -0.88 -2.78 -15.48
C PHE A 234 -0.15 -4.12 -15.37
N ASP A 235 -0.28 -4.96 -16.40
CA ASP A 235 0.49 -6.19 -16.52
C ASP A 235 1.84 -5.87 -17.17
N GLY A 236 2.94 -6.04 -16.41
CA GLY A 236 4.22 -5.56 -16.90
C GLY A 236 5.44 -6.02 -16.15
N LEU A 237 6.57 -5.51 -16.60
CA LEU A 237 7.90 -5.73 -16.07
C LEU A 237 8.53 -4.36 -15.77
N VAL A 238 9.04 -4.19 -14.56
CA VAL A 238 9.80 -2.99 -14.15
C VAL A 238 11.16 -3.42 -13.65
N PHE A 239 12.21 -2.77 -14.16
CA PHE A 239 13.54 -2.81 -13.60
C PHE A 239 13.87 -1.48 -12.95
N ARG A 240 14.22 -1.50 -11.66
CA ARG A 240 14.68 -0.33 -10.92
C ARG A 240 16.14 -0.48 -10.54
N TYR A 241 16.94 0.52 -10.85
CA TYR A 241 18.31 0.63 -10.40
C TYR A 241 18.51 1.86 -9.52
N GLY A 242 18.99 1.64 -8.29
CA GLY A 242 19.21 2.67 -7.28
C GLY A 242 18.15 2.63 -6.16
N GLU A 243 18.39 3.42 -5.10
CA GLU A 243 17.52 3.50 -3.92
C GLU A 243 17.02 4.93 -3.66
N LYS A 244 17.92 5.81 -3.21
CA LYS A 244 17.59 7.23 -2.90
C LYS A 244 17.37 8.08 -4.14
N SER A 245 18.12 7.82 -5.17
CA SER A 245 17.88 8.20 -6.55
C SER A 245 17.81 6.93 -7.34
N PHE A 246 16.88 6.82 -8.27
CA PHE A 246 16.70 5.59 -9.04
C PHE A 246 16.32 5.86 -10.48
N VAL A 247 16.51 4.85 -11.29
CA VAL A 247 16.06 4.79 -12.67
C VAL A 247 15.16 3.57 -12.82
N ASP A 248 13.95 3.78 -13.31
CA ASP A 248 13.03 2.72 -13.70
C ASP A 248 12.99 2.60 -15.23
N LEU A 249 13.14 1.38 -15.71
CA LEU A 249 12.82 0.98 -17.07
C LEU A 249 11.65 0.01 -17.00
N PHE A 250 10.57 0.28 -17.71
CA PHE A 250 9.41 -0.58 -17.70
C PHE A 250 8.78 -0.83 -19.06
N VAL A 251 8.09 -1.94 -19.14
CA VAL A 251 7.17 -2.29 -20.23
C VAL A 251 5.87 -2.80 -19.60
N ALA A 252 4.75 -2.29 -20.09
CA ALA A 252 3.43 -2.68 -19.65
C ALA A 252 2.52 -2.96 -20.83
N LYS A 253 1.68 -3.99 -20.70
CA LYS A 253 0.56 -4.28 -21.57
C LYS A 253 -0.64 -3.49 -21.08
N ILE A 254 -1.27 -2.71 -21.94
CA ILE A 254 -2.50 -1.98 -21.61
C ILE A 254 -3.70 -2.84 -21.97
N ALA A 255 -3.73 -3.34 -23.20
CA ALA A 255 -4.75 -4.28 -23.66
C ALA A 255 -4.14 -5.30 -24.61
N GLU A 256 -4.54 -6.56 -24.45
CA GLU A 256 -4.22 -7.66 -25.35
C GLU A 256 -5.36 -8.68 -25.33
N GLN A 257 -6.45 -8.42 -26.04
CA GLN A 257 -7.53 -9.36 -26.17
C GLN A 257 -8.09 -9.36 -27.60
N GLY A 258 -7.93 -10.50 -28.29
CA GLY A 258 -8.43 -10.67 -29.64
C GLY A 258 -7.67 -9.79 -30.64
N VAL A 259 -8.24 -8.65 -31.00
CA VAL A 259 -7.64 -7.72 -31.99
C VAL A 259 -6.93 -6.51 -31.34
N THR A 260 -7.02 -6.36 -30.01
CA THR A 260 -6.39 -5.25 -29.30
C THR A 260 -4.92 -5.54 -29.00
N ASP A 261 -4.04 -4.56 -29.22
CA ASP A 261 -2.59 -4.64 -28.97
C ASP A 261 -2.05 -3.26 -28.56
N GLU A 262 -2.22 -2.93 -27.29
CA GLU A 262 -1.77 -1.67 -26.71
C GLU A 262 -0.62 -1.90 -25.74
N ASN A 263 0.46 -1.17 -25.90
CA ASN A 263 1.68 -1.30 -25.13
C ASN A 263 2.18 0.07 -24.65
N LEU A 264 2.75 0.07 -23.45
CA LEU A 264 3.39 1.23 -22.84
C LEU A 264 4.82 0.88 -22.43
N PHE A 265 5.77 1.69 -22.84
CA PHE A 265 7.17 1.59 -22.43
C PHE A 265 7.57 2.87 -21.71
N GLY A 266 8.45 2.78 -20.72
CA GLY A 266 8.88 3.98 -20.02
C GLY A 266 10.28 3.89 -19.44
N LEU A 267 10.91 5.06 -19.45
CA LEU A 267 12.13 5.37 -18.70
C LEU A 267 11.80 6.52 -17.76
N TYR A 268 12.00 6.31 -16.47
CA TYR A 268 11.75 7.31 -15.44
C TYR A 268 12.94 7.41 -14.51
N VAL A 269 13.35 8.61 -14.18
CA VAL A 269 14.45 8.89 -13.25
C VAL A 269 13.93 9.70 -12.08
N ASP A 270 14.21 9.28 -10.87
CA ASP A 270 14.03 10.08 -9.66
C ASP A 270 15.42 10.49 -9.15
N ALA A 271 15.81 11.71 -9.42
CA ALA A 271 17.11 12.25 -9.04
C ALA A 271 16.98 13.19 -7.83
N ARG A 272 17.65 12.84 -6.73
CA ARG A 272 17.79 13.72 -5.58
C ARG A 272 18.87 14.78 -5.90
N LEU A 273 18.48 16.03 -5.97
CA LEU A 273 19.40 17.15 -6.21
C LEU A 273 20.13 17.56 -4.94
N ASN A 274 19.38 17.63 -3.83
CA ASN A 274 19.89 17.90 -2.48
C ASN A 274 18.83 17.50 -1.41
N ASP A 275 19.04 17.89 -0.14
CA ASP A 275 18.12 17.65 0.95
C ASP A 275 16.87 18.52 0.82
N GLY A 276 15.85 18.06 0.15
CA GLY A 276 14.57 18.74 -0.02
C GLY A 276 14.20 19.05 -1.45
N HIS A 277 15.07 18.78 -2.45
CA HIS A 277 14.79 19.05 -3.86
C HIS A 277 15.07 17.83 -4.73
N ARG A 278 14.17 17.56 -5.68
CA ARG A 278 14.26 16.44 -6.62
C ARG A 278 13.97 16.90 -8.05
N ALA A 279 14.50 16.14 -9.00
CA ALA A 279 14.18 16.27 -10.41
C ALA A 279 13.83 14.90 -10.98
N GLU A 280 12.79 14.84 -11.78
CA GLU A 280 12.23 13.61 -12.34
C GLU A 280 12.07 13.78 -13.86
N PRO A 281 13.15 13.60 -14.65
CA PRO A 281 13.02 13.46 -16.09
C PRO A 281 12.46 12.08 -16.46
N TYR A 282 11.61 12.03 -17.47
CA TYR A 282 11.00 10.79 -17.95
C TYR A 282 10.66 10.83 -19.43
N VAL A 283 10.55 9.64 -20.02
CA VAL A 283 10.05 9.43 -21.38
C VAL A 283 9.17 8.19 -21.37
N PHE A 284 7.95 8.33 -21.90
CA PHE A 284 7.03 7.23 -22.13
C PHE A 284 6.79 7.08 -23.64
N LEU A 285 6.62 5.85 -24.10
CA LEU A 285 6.26 5.54 -25.47
C LEU A 285 5.03 4.66 -25.44
N GLU A 286 3.95 5.16 -26.01
CA GLU A 286 2.68 4.48 -26.16
C GLU A 286 2.52 3.99 -27.59
N GLN A 287 2.05 2.76 -27.72
CA GLN A 287 1.83 2.13 -29.01
C GLN A 287 0.50 1.37 -28.99
N ASP A 288 -0.40 1.74 -29.92
CA ASP A 288 -1.62 0.99 -30.19
C ASP A 288 -1.58 0.46 -31.64
N LYS A 289 -1.74 -0.84 -31.79
CA LYS A 289 -1.84 -1.56 -33.08
C LYS A 289 -3.14 -2.33 -33.22
N THR A 290 -4.13 -1.97 -32.44
CA THR A 290 -5.46 -2.59 -32.48
C THR A 290 -6.03 -2.59 -33.90
N LEU A 291 -6.50 -3.75 -34.35
CA LEU A 291 -7.05 -3.89 -35.71
C LEU A 291 -8.40 -3.17 -35.81
N GLY A 292 -8.52 -2.32 -36.80
CA GLY A 292 -9.74 -1.56 -37.07
C GLY A 292 -9.83 -0.21 -36.34
N VAL A 293 -8.77 0.16 -35.61
CA VAL A 293 -8.59 1.48 -35.00
C VAL A 293 -7.40 2.18 -35.65
N GLU A 294 -7.33 3.49 -35.55
CA GLU A 294 -6.16 4.25 -36.00
C GLU A 294 -4.92 3.83 -35.19
N ARG A 295 -3.80 3.60 -35.86
CA ARG A 295 -2.56 3.24 -35.19
C ARG A 295 -2.05 4.43 -34.40
N LEU A 296 -1.66 4.21 -33.15
CA LEU A 296 -1.04 5.20 -32.29
C LEU A 296 0.45 4.85 -32.11
N LEU A 297 1.31 5.82 -32.29
CA LEU A 297 2.69 5.80 -31.82
C LEU A 297 3.01 7.18 -31.26
N ARG A 298 3.04 7.32 -29.95
CA ARG A 298 3.25 8.59 -29.26
C ARG A 298 4.38 8.51 -28.25
N ALA A 299 5.33 9.40 -28.37
CA ALA A 299 6.36 9.64 -27.38
C ALA A 299 5.97 10.83 -26.50
N THR A 300 5.98 10.64 -25.19
CA THR A 300 5.70 11.66 -24.17
C THR A 300 6.93 11.85 -23.31
N GLY A 301 7.56 13.03 -23.36
CA GLY A 301 8.73 13.39 -22.56
C GLY A 301 8.40 14.49 -21.55
N GLY A 302 8.89 14.37 -20.33
CA GLY A 302 8.64 15.36 -19.28
C GLY A 302 9.79 15.53 -18.30
N LEU A 303 9.74 16.66 -17.61
CA LEU A 303 10.60 16.98 -16.48
C LEU A 303 9.77 17.60 -15.37
N ARG A 304 9.77 16.96 -14.21
CA ARG A 304 9.21 17.46 -12.97
C ARG A 304 10.34 17.88 -12.02
N ILE A 305 10.25 19.07 -11.44
CA ILE A 305 11.18 19.56 -10.40
C ILE A 305 10.34 20.01 -9.22
N TYR A 306 10.64 19.49 -8.05
CA TYR A 306 9.91 19.87 -6.85
C TYR A 306 10.81 19.93 -5.63
N GLY A 307 10.35 20.66 -4.62
CA GLY A 307 11.08 20.74 -3.37
C GLY A 307 10.39 21.61 -2.35
N SER A 308 11.02 21.66 -1.17
CA SER A 308 10.58 22.53 -0.09
C SER A 308 11.75 22.97 0.79
N ALA A 309 11.60 24.16 1.37
CA ALA A 309 12.52 24.72 2.35
C ALA A 309 11.76 25.10 3.62
N THR A 310 12.35 24.81 4.78
CA THR A 310 11.83 25.21 6.08
C THR A 310 12.64 26.41 6.59
N GLY A 311 11.95 27.54 6.84
CA GLY A 311 12.55 28.70 7.44
C GLY A 311 12.83 28.52 8.95
N GLU A 312 13.64 29.35 9.54
CA GLU A 312 14.04 29.30 10.97
C GLU A 312 12.84 29.32 11.92
N THR A 313 11.75 29.97 11.54
CA THR A 313 10.50 30.08 12.32
C THR A 313 9.52 28.93 12.06
N GLY A 314 9.94 27.88 11.33
CA GLY A 314 9.12 26.70 11.05
C GLY A 314 8.11 26.87 9.91
N HIS A 315 8.14 27.98 9.18
CA HIS A 315 7.38 28.17 7.95
C HIS A 315 7.95 27.30 6.83
N ILE A 316 7.11 26.58 6.09
CA ILE A 316 7.52 25.73 4.98
C ILE A 316 7.02 26.33 3.67
N PHE A 317 7.95 26.53 2.74
CA PHE A 317 7.68 26.93 1.37
C PHE A 317 8.03 25.78 0.44
N GLY A 318 7.11 25.40 -0.42
CA GLY A 318 7.30 24.33 -1.39
C GLY A 318 6.94 24.78 -2.79
N TYR A 319 7.47 24.10 -3.76
CA TYR A 319 7.13 24.28 -5.17
C TYR A 319 7.15 22.93 -5.90
N GLU A 320 6.40 22.89 -6.99
CA GLU A 320 6.37 21.80 -7.94
C GLU A 320 6.15 22.39 -9.33
N LEU A 321 7.02 22.07 -10.26
CA LEU A 321 7.00 22.52 -11.64
C LEU A 321 7.13 21.31 -12.54
N GLU A 322 6.26 21.17 -13.54
CA GLU A 322 6.31 20.08 -14.50
C GLU A 322 6.07 20.63 -15.92
N GLY A 323 6.90 20.20 -16.86
CA GLY A 323 6.72 20.47 -18.28
C GLY A 323 6.74 19.17 -19.05
N ILE A 324 5.80 18.99 -19.97
CA ILE A 324 5.58 17.74 -20.72
C ILE A 324 5.38 18.10 -22.20
N GLY A 325 5.96 17.31 -23.09
CA GLY A 325 5.72 17.38 -24.53
C GLY A 325 5.35 16.01 -25.10
N GLN A 326 4.46 15.98 -26.06
CA GLN A 326 4.05 14.78 -26.80
C GLN A 326 4.35 14.98 -28.28
N ALA A 327 4.86 13.94 -28.92
CA ALA A 327 5.10 13.92 -30.36
C ALA A 327 4.89 12.51 -30.91
N GLY A 328 4.39 12.38 -32.12
CA GLY A 328 4.14 11.08 -32.74
C GLY A 328 3.13 11.13 -33.87
N GLU A 329 2.43 10.02 -34.04
CA GLU A 329 1.43 9.85 -35.10
C GLU A 329 0.20 9.12 -34.57
N VAL A 330 -1.00 9.56 -34.96
CA VAL A 330 -2.26 8.85 -34.79
C VAL A 330 -2.94 8.70 -36.12
N GLY A 331 -2.98 7.48 -36.65
CA GLY A 331 -3.43 7.25 -38.03
C GLY A 331 -2.50 7.90 -39.05
N ASN A 332 -2.95 8.98 -39.65
CA ASN A 332 -2.18 9.80 -40.63
C ASN A 332 -1.90 11.21 -40.08
N ASP A 333 -2.35 11.51 -38.87
CA ASP A 333 -2.22 12.83 -38.27
C ASP A 333 -0.93 12.89 -37.41
N ASP A 334 -0.20 13.99 -37.52
CA ASP A 334 0.96 14.25 -36.68
C ASP A 334 0.52 14.74 -35.29
N VAL A 335 1.15 14.25 -34.24
CA VAL A 335 0.92 14.67 -32.84
C VAL A 335 2.01 15.63 -32.41
N LEU A 336 1.62 16.83 -31.97
CA LEU A 336 2.52 17.77 -31.31
C LEU A 336 1.76 18.56 -30.24
N SER A 337 1.84 18.14 -29.00
CA SER A 337 1.12 18.75 -27.89
C SER A 337 2.00 18.93 -26.66
N TYR A 338 1.56 19.79 -25.72
CA TYR A 338 2.35 20.09 -24.53
C TYR A 338 1.49 20.48 -23.34
N MET A 339 2.06 20.26 -22.14
CA MET A 339 1.48 20.60 -20.85
C MET A 339 2.53 21.32 -19.99
N GLY A 340 2.08 22.27 -19.19
CA GLY A 340 2.85 22.89 -18.11
C GLY A 340 2.06 22.94 -16.82
N SER A 341 2.68 22.57 -15.71
CA SER A 341 2.09 22.65 -14.37
C SER A 341 3.02 23.38 -13.42
N ALA A 342 2.47 24.26 -12.60
CA ALA A 342 3.20 24.97 -11.54
C ALA A 342 2.34 25.04 -10.28
N THR A 343 2.88 24.58 -9.15
CA THR A 343 2.23 24.69 -7.83
C THR A 343 3.21 25.26 -6.82
N PHE A 344 2.77 26.28 -6.10
CA PHE A 344 3.47 26.85 -4.95
C PHE A 344 2.67 26.57 -3.69
N ARG A 345 3.36 26.15 -2.64
CA ARG A 345 2.78 25.78 -1.36
C ARG A 345 3.43 26.57 -0.22
N TYR A 346 2.60 27.08 0.66
CA TYR A 346 2.99 27.64 1.93
C TYR A 346 2.30 26.90 3.07
N ARG A 347 3.06 26.50 4.12
CA ARG A 347 2.52 25.92 5.36
C ARG A 347 3.03 26.69 6.56
N GLY A 348 2.10 27.16 7.39
CA GLY A 348 2.40 27.85 8.64
C GLY A 348 2.77 26.90 9.77
N PRO A 349 3.56 27.34 10.76
CA PRO A 349 4.08 26.52 11.86
C PRO A 349 3.10 26.33 13.03
N SER A 350 1.90 26.94 12.98
CA SER A 350 0.91 26.83 14.07
C SER A 350 0.37 25.41 14.24
N TRP A 351 -0.26 25.11 15.36
CA TRP A 351 -0.91 23.83 15.62
C TRP A 351 -2.01 23.50 14.60
N THR A 352 -2.65 24.52 14.03
CA THR A 352 -3.64 24.37 12.96
C THR A 352 -3.01 23.97 11.63
N GLN A 353 -1.68 24.11 11.49
CA GLN A 353 -0.93 23.82 10.27
C GLN A 353 -1.62 24.37 9.01
N PRO A 354 -1.91 25.69 8.96
CA PRO A 354 -2.57 26.26 7.79
C PRO A 354 -1.69 26.11 6.58
N GLU A 355 -2.27 25.60 5.49
CA GLU A 355 -1.59 25.42 4.22
C GLU A 355 -2.36 26.13 3.13
N VAL A 356 -1.65 26.86 2.27
CA VAL A 356 -2.18 27.47 1.06
C VAL A 356 -1.36 26.99 -0.13
N ARG A 357 -2.05 26.60 -1.19
CA ARG A 357 -1.47 26.24 -2.49
C ARG A 357 -2.03 27.14 -3.57
N LEU A 358 -1.17 27.59 -4.44
CA LEU A 358 -1.49 28.29 -5.68
C LEU A 358 -1.02 27.41 -6.83
N GLY A 359 -1.92 27.05 -7.72
CA GLY A 359 -1.64 26.15 -8.84
C GLY A 359 -2.09 26.72 -10.18
N LEU A 360 -1.35 26.35 -11.21
CA LEU A 360 -1.67 26.65 -12.60
C LEU A 360 -1.31 25.44 -13.44
N ASP A 361 -2.30 24.90 -14.16
CA ASP A 361 -2.08 23.86 -15.16
C ASP A 361 -2.52 24.37 -16.51
N PHE A 362 -1.70 24.14 -17.53
CA PHE A 362 -1.97 24.48 -18.92
C PHE A 362 -1.79 23.23 -19.80
N LEU A 363 -2.83 22.86 -20.53
CA LEU A 363 -2.81 21.79 -21.51
C LEU A 363 -3.10 22.40 -22.88
N SER A 364 -2.26 22.14 -23.87
CA SER A 364 -2.48 22.63 -25.23
C SER A 364 -3.80 22.08 -25.80
N GLY A 365 -4.43 22.86 -26.62
CA GLY A 365 -5.65 22.49 -27.35
C GLY A 365 -5.40 22.54 -28.87
N ASP A 366 -6.38 22.04 -29.59
CA ASP A 366 -6.45 21.98 -31.05
C ASP A 366 -7.69 22.74 -31.51
N ASP A 367 -7.54 23.74 -32.36
CA ASP A 367 -8.67 24.53 -32.91
C ASP A 367 -8.99 24.16 -34.36
N ALA A 368 -8.25 23.19 -34.92
CA ALA A 368 -8.45 22.70 -36.28
C ALA A 368 -8.31 21.18 -36.44
N PRO A 369 -9.02 20.37 -35.64
CA PRO A 369 -8.74 18.91 -35.46
C PRO A 369 -8.92 18.06 -36.74
N LEU A 370 -9.14 18.64 -37.91
CA LEU A 370 -9.27 17.97 -39.19
C LEU A 370 -8.19 18.36 -40.21
N ASP A 371 -7.18 19.12 -39.81
CA ASP A 371 -6.13 19.60 -40.72
C ASP A 371 -4.91 18.63 -40.85
N GLY A 372 -4.93 17.54 -40.11
CA GLY A 372 -3.89 16.50 -40.11
C GLY A 372 -2.88 16.65 -38.98
N ASP A 373 -3.03 17.65 -38.08
CA ASP A 373 -2.22 17.86 -36.91
C ASP A 373 -3.10 17.67 -35.67
N ARG A 374 -2.59 16.99 -34.61
CA ARG A 374 -3.25 16.83 -33.31
C ARG A 374 -2.45 17.59 -32.26
N GLU A 375 -2.93 18.79 -31.91
CA GLU A 375 -2.28 19.68 -30.96
C GLU A 375 -2.86 19.60 -29.53
N ALA A 376 -3.98 18.90 -29.34
CA ALA A 376 -4.61 18.73 -28.03
C ALA A 376 -3.82 17.74 -27.18
N PHE A 377 -3.49 18.13 -25.94
CA PHE A 377 -2.71 17.32 -25.02
C PHE A 377 -3.56 16.18 -24.45
N ASP A 378 -3.02 14.97 -24.47
CA ASP A 378 -3.65 13.77 -23.93
C ASP A 378 -2.99 13.39 -22.59
N THR A 379 -3.80 13.27 -21.55
CA THR A 379 -3.33 12.92 -20.19
C THR A 379 -3.04 11.42 -20.00
N MET A 380 -3.24 10.59 -21.00
CA MET A 380 -2.98 9.15 -20.98
C MET A 380 -3.75 8.40 -19.87
N TYR A 381 -3.10 8.07 -18.76
CA TYR A 381 -3.63 7.27 -17.64
C TYR A 381 -3.55 8.05 -16.31
N PRO A 382 -4.14 9.23 -16.17
CA PRO A 382 -3.91 10.14 -15.05
C PRO A 382 -4.55 9.65 -13.74
N ALA A 383 -4.07 10.22 -12.63
CA ALA A 383 -4.78 10.18 -11.34
C ALA A 383 -5.85 11.28 -11.31
N TRP A 384 -6.83 11.19 -12.20
CA TRP A 384 -7.74 12.24 -12.60
C TRP A 384 -8.43 13.04 -11.47
N HIS A 385 -8.87 12.43 -10.37
CA HIS A 385 -9.48 13.13 -9.23
C HIS A 385 -8.53 14.05 -8.45
N THR A 386 -7.24 13.94 -8.69
CA THR A 386 -6.22 14.78 -8.01
C THR A 386 -6.07 16.14 -8.67
N PHE A 387 -6.51 16.25 -9.93
CA PHE A 387 -6.35 17.42 -10.80
C PHE A 387 -7.69 17.91 -11.29
N PHE A 388 -7.77 19.15 -11.73
CA PHE A 388 -8.88 19.76 -12.48
C PHE A 388 -10.23 19.73 -11.76
N GLY A 389 -10.22 19.89 -10.42
CA GLY A 389 -11.42 19.94 -9.57
C GLY A 389 -11.89 18.56 -9.07
N LEU A 390 -12.69 18.55 -8.01
CA LEU A 390 -13.20 17.35 -7.36
C LEU A 390 -14.56 16.89 -7.91
N MET A 391 -15.19 17.71 -8.77
CA MET A 391 -16.40 17.31 -9.49
C MET A 391 -16.11 16.28 -10.58
N ASP A 392 -14.83 16.14 -10.98
CA ASP A 392 -14.39 15.20 -12.01
C ASP A 392 -14.99 15.49 -13.39
N LEU A 393 -15.18 16.78 -13.73
CA LEU A 393 -15.71 17.21 -15.03
C LEU A 393 -14.68 17.12 -16.16
N PHE A 394 -13.39 17.11 -15.82
CA PHE A 394 -12.25 17.10 -16.76
C PHE A 394 -11.34 15.90 -16.47
N ARG A 395 -11.85 14.68 -16.71
CA ARG A 395 -11.18 13.40 -16.40
C ARG A 395 -10.36 12.88 -17.56
N ASP A 396 -10.94 12.96 -18.74
CA ASP A 396 -10.37 12.43 -19.97
C ASP A 396 -10.05 13.59 -20.92
N MET A 397 -8.77 13.93 -20.98
CA MET A 397 -8.26 14.92 -21.91
C MET A 397 -7.68 14.22 -23.15
N PRO A 398 -8.00 14.69 -24.35
CA PRO A 398 -8.64 15.98 -24.67
C PRO A 398 -10.18 15.96 -24.81
N GLU A 399 -10.84 14.81 -24.63
CA GLU A 399 -12.26 14.59 -24.94
C GLU A 399 -13.18 15.52 -24.14
N ASP A 400 -12.98 15.67 -22.82
CA ASP A 400 -13.85 16.46 -21.95
C ASP A 400 -13.83 17.97 -22.25
N THR A 401 -12.83 18.42 -23.00
CA THR A 401 -12.71 19.82 -23.47
C THR A 401 -12.98 19.98 -24.96
N GLY A 402 -13.43 18.90 -25.64
CA GLY A 402 -13.66 18.91 -27.10
C GLY A 402 -12.41 19.31 -27.89
N ASN A 403 -11.26 18.82 -27.52
CA ASN A 403 -9.92 19.15 -28.04
C ASN A 403 -9.45 20.58 -27.73
N GLY A 404 -10.22 21.43 -27.05
CA GLY A 404 -9.86 22.83 -26.79
C GLY A 404 -8.71 23.04 -25.80
N GLY A 405 -8.20 21.96 -25.19
CA GLY A 405 -7.19 22.02 -24.11
C GLY A 405 -7.75 22.66 -22.84
N LEU A 406 -6.92 22.84 -21.82
CA LEU A 406 -7.36 23.36 -20.53
C LEU A 406 -6.35 24.35 -19.93
N LEU A 407 -6.86 25.39 -19.31
CA LEU A 407 -6.14 26.22 -18.34
C LEU A 407 -6.93 26.18 -17.03
N ASP A 408 -6.31 25.64 -15.98
CA ASP A 408 -6.84 25.60 -14.61
C ASP A 408 -5.99 26.48 -13.70
N PHE A 409 -6.57 27.56 -13.20
CA PHE A 409 -5.99 28.35 -12.12
C PHE A 409 -6.68 27.99 -10.81
N ARG A 410 -5.91 27.53 -9.80
CA ARG A 410 -6.47 27.07 -8.53
C ARG A 410 -5.83 27.73 -7.30
N VAL A 411 -6.68 27.95 -6.31
CA VAL A 411 -6.29 28.35 -4.95
C VAL A 411 -6.88 27.33 -3.97
N GLN A 412 -6.03 26.73 -3.16
CA GLN A 412 -6.45 25.72 -2.19
C GLN A 412 -5.97 26.15 -0.80
N GLY A 413 -6.87 26.11 0.17
CA GLY A 413 -6.60 26.38 1.56
C GLY A 413 -7.00 25.22 2.44
N GLU A 414 -6.12 24.77 3.32
CA GLU A 414 -6.41 23.67 4.26
C GLU A 414 -5.90 24.02 5.66
N MET A 415 -6.57 23.54 6.69
CA MET A 415 -6.11 23.69 8.07
C MET A 415 -6.69 22.60 8.99
N SER A 416 -6.00 22.33 10.09
CA SER A 416 -6.55 21.50 11.16
C SER A 416 -7.47 22.36 12.03
N ALA A 417 -8.75 21.99 12.12
CA ALA A 417 -9.73 22.58 13.03
C ALA A 417 -9.63 22.00 14.44
N SER A 418 -9.15 20.74 14.54
CA SER A 418 -8.79 20.05 15.78
C SER A 418 -7.70 19.00 15.50
N GLU A 419 -7.29 18.24 16.51
CA GLU A 419 -6.34 17.11 16.33
C GLU A 419 -6.87 16.01 15.39
N SER A 420 -8.20 15.88 15.33
CA SER A 420 -8.88 14.85 14.53
C SER A 420 -9.61 15.38 13.31
N VAL A 421 -9.76 16.69 13.15
CA VAL A 421 -10.52 17.31 12.05
C VAL A 421 -9.63 18.21 11.22
N ARG A 422 -9.58 17.96 9.91
CA ARG A 422 -8.96 18.83 8.91
C ARG A 422 -10.05 19.35 7.96
N VAL A 423 -9.99 20.63 7.63
CA VAL A 423 -10.91 21.28 6.71
C VAL A 423 -10.14 21.88 5.54
N GLY A 424 -10.74 21.87 4.37
CA GLY A 424 -10.19 22.43 3.14
C GLY A 424 -11.23 23.17 2.34
N LEU A 425 -10.79 24.19 1.62
CA LEU A 425 -11.54 24.91 0.61
C LEU A 425 -10.65 25.06 -0.62
N HIS A 426 -11.12 24.57 -1.76
CA HIS A 426 -10.44 24.70 -3.04
C HIS A 426 -11.32 25.50 -3.99
N VAL A 427 -10.70 26.33 -4.80
CA VAL A 427 -11.37 27.11 -5.84
C VAL A 427 -10.57 26.98 -7.11
N HIS A 428 -11.27 26.69 -8.19
CA HIS A 428 -10.73 26.53 -9.53
C HIS A 428 -11.39 27.52 -10.50
N HIS A 429 -10.63 27.99 -11.46
CA HIS A 429 -11.11 28.77 -12.60
C HIS A 429 -10.63 28.12 -13.88
N PHE A 430 -11.55 27.60 -14.66
CA PHE A 430 -11.29 26.82 -15.86
C PHE A 430 -11.58 27.62 -17.14
N THR A 431 -10.62 27.56 -18.07
CA THR A 431 -10.81 28.10 -19.43
C THR A 431 -10.19 27.15 -20.46
N LEU A 432 -10.73 27.15 -21.68
CA LEU A 432 -10.09 26.47 -22.80
C LEU A 432 -8.81 27.19 -23.22
N ALA A 433 -7.80 26.43 -23.63
CA ALA A 433 -6.59 26.98 -24.23
C ALA A 433 -6.86 27.55 -25.64
N LYS A 434 -7.67 26.87 -26.43
CA LYS A 434 -8.08 27.21 -27.79
C LYS A 434 -9.63 27.31 -27.90
N GLY A 435 -10.13 27.97 -28.90
CA GLY A 435 -11.57 28.14 -29.20
C GLY A 435 -12.00 29.59 -29.19
N VAL A 436 -13.23 29.84 -29.72
CA VAL A 436 -13.81 31.17 -29.80
C VAL A 436 -14.33 31.62 -28.41
N GLU A 437 -15.14 30.79 -27.79
CA GLU A 437 -15.58 30.95 -26.41
C GLU A 437 -14.71 30.08 -25.52
N LYS A 438 -14.03 30.71 -24.56
CA LYS A 438 -13.00 30.01 -23.74
C LYS A 438 -13.42 29.74 -22.30
N GLY A 439 -14.36 30.50 -21.75
CA GLY A 439 -14.78 30.33 -20.37
C GLY A 439 -15.48 29.01 -20.12
N LEU A 440 -14.89 28.08 -19.40
CA LEU A 440 -15.53 26.84 -18.96
C LEU A 440 -16.34 27.06 -17.69
N GLY A 441 -15.77 27.65 -16.65
CA GLY A 441 -16.48 27.89 -15.40
C GLY A 441 -15.59 28.01 -14.20
N GLN A 442 -16.23 27.95 -13.04
CA GLN A 442 -15.58 28.01 -11.73
C GLN A 442 -16.09 26.90 -10.84
N GLU A 443 -15.20 26.22 -10.14
CA GLU A 443 -15.53 25.20 -9.16
C GLU A 443 -15.09 25.64 -7.78
N ALA A 444 -15.91 25.36 -6.77
CA ALA A 444 -15.56 25.53 -5.37
C ALA A 444 -15.87 24.25 -4.60
N ASP A 445 -14.86 23.74 -3.87
CA ASP A 445 -14.92 22.49 -3.14
C ASP A 445 -14.68 22.74 -1.66
N ALA A 446 -15.56 22.24 -0.81
CA ALA A 446 -15.38 22.18 0.63
C ALA A 446 -15.13 20.73 1.07
N ILE A 447 -14.08 20.51 1.82
CA ILE A 447 -13.65 19.17 2.25
C ILE A 447 -13.51 19.13 3.75
N VAL A 448 -14.03 18.08 4.38
CA VAL A 448 -13.82 17.78 5.80
C VAL A 448 -13.30 16.37 5.95
N THR A 449 -12.17 16.23 6.62
CA THR A 449 -11.61 14.93 6.98
C THR A 449 -11.64 14.78 8.49
N TYR A 450 -12.33 13.76 8.99
CA TYR A 450 -12.39 13.39 10.40
C TYR A 450 -11.69 12.06 10.63
N ARG A 451 -10.60 12.08 11.41
CA ARG A 451 -9.89 10.88 11.85
C ARG A 451 -10.51 10.38 13.15
N TYR A 452 -11.34 9.34 13.04
CA TYR A 452 -11.99 8.73 14.20
C TYR A 452 -10.97 8.00 15.09
N ASN A 453 -10.03 7.24 14.47
CA ASN A 453 -8.89 6.60 15.13
C ASN A 453 -7.75 6.36 14.12
N ALA A 454 -6.71 5.62 14.49
CA ALA A 454 -5.58 5.33 13.62
C ALA A 454 -5.95 4.53 12.34
N ALA A 455 -7.02 3.73 12.42
CA ALA A 455 -7.48 2.86 11.34
C ALA A 455 -8.66 3.43 10.55
N THR A 456 -9.43 4.37 11.11
CA THR A 456 -10.74 4.78 10.58
C THR A 456 -10.78 6.28 10.29
N THR A 457 -11.12 6.62 9.06
CA THR A 457 -11.27 8.01 8.60
C THR A 457 -12.61 8.20 7.91
N LEU A 458 -13.25 9.32 8.19
CA LEU A 458 -14.46 9.81 7.50
C LEU A 458 -14.07 11.04 6.67
N HIS A 459 -14.46 11.04 5.41
CA HIS A 459 -14.32 12.18 4.51
C HIS A 459 -15.70 12.65 4.07
N TRP A 460 -15.88 13.94 4.03
CA TRP A 460 -17.02 14.57 3.39
C TRP A 460 -16.52 15.64 2.42
N GLY A 461 -17.12 15.70 1.23
CA GLY A 461 -16.87 16.72 0.23
C GLY A 461 -18.19 17.28 -0.30
N GLY A 462 -18.23 18.59 -0.49
CA GLY A 462 -19.33 19.28 -1.17
C GLY A 462 -18.77 20.23 -2.20
N MET A 463 -19.22 20.13 -3.45
CA MET A 463 -18.70 20.83 -4.61
C MET A 463 -19.81 21.52 -5.36
N ILE A 464 -19.50 22.68 -5.92
CA ILE A 464 -20.36 23.45 -6.83
C ILE A 464 -19.55 23.90 -8.03
N PHE A 465 -20.11 23.76 -9.22
CA PHE A 465 -19.54 24.30 -10.45
C PHE A 465 -20.53 25.26 -11.10
N VAL A 466 -20.06 26.46 -11.43
CA VAL A 466 -20.83 27.47 -12.12
C VAL A 466 -20.33 27.56 -13.57
N PRO A 467 -21.14 27.11 -14.58
CA PRO A 467 -20.69 27.06 -15.97
C PRO A 467 -20.59 28.45 -16.58
N SER A 468 -19.59 28.66 -17.43
CA SER A 468 -19.46 29.79 -18.33
C SER A 468 -19.82 29.39 -19.75
N ASP A 469 -19.70 30.33 -20.70
CA ASP A 469 -20.31 30.22 -22.03
C ASP A 469 -19.83 29.00 -22.85
N ALA A 470 -18.53 28.63 -22.78
CA ALA A 470 -18.08 27.44 -23.49
C ALA A 470 -18.70 26.14 -22.93
N MET A 471 -18.82 26.01 -21.60
CA MET A 471 -19.43 24.85 -20.96
C MET A 471 -20.92 24.77 -21.28
N LYS A 472 -21.62 25.90 -21.23
CA LYS A 472 -23.07 25.97 -21.59
C LYS A 472 -23.32 25.52 -23.04
N LEU A 473 -22.45 25.93 -23.95
CA LEU A 473 -22.51 25.51 -25.36
C LEU A 473 -22.22 24.01 -25.53
N SER A 474 -21.21 23.47 -24.83
CA SER A 474 -20.82 22.09 -25.01
C SER A 474 -21.76 21.09 -24.32
N ARG A 475 -22.32 21.44 -23.16
CA ARG A 475 -23.19 20.57 -22.35
C ARG A 475 -24.67 20.84 -22.52
N GLY A 476 -25.06 21.98 -23.18
CA GLY A 476 -26.43 22.32 -23.47
C GLY A 476 -27.27 22.79 -22.29
N GLY A 477 -26.63 23.13 -21.15
CA GLY A 477 -27.30 23.60 -19.93
C GLY A 477 -26.61 24.81 -19.32
N GLU A 478 -27.35 25.55 -18.48
CA GLU A 478 -26.90 26.80 -17.84
C GLU A 478 -26.88 26.69 -16.31
N ASP A 479 -27.50 25.65 -15.75
CA ASP A 479 -27.65 25.52 -14.32
C ASP A 479 -26.31 25.14 -13.65
N PRO A 480 -26.04 25.62 -12.42
CA PRO A 480 -24.90 25.17 -11.66
C PRO A 480 -24.99 23.67 -11.36
N ALA A 481 -23.85 22.99 -11.50
CA ALA A 481 -23.71 21.59 -11.13
C ALA A 481 -23.32 21.45 -9.65
N PHE A 482 -23.79 20.38 -9.02
CA PHE A 482 -23.53 20.06 -7.62
C PHE A 482 -23.11 18.62 -7.46
N LYS A 483 -22.14 18.38 -6.56
CA LYS A 483 -21.76 17.04 -6.14
C LYS A 483 -21.47 17.05 -4.63
N THR A 484 -21.86 16.00 -3.94
CA THR A 484 -21.43 15.78 -2.57
C THR A 484 -21.14 14.31 -2.35
N PHE A 485 -20.21 14.02 -1.47
CA PHE A 485 -19.95 12.65 -1.05
C PHE A 485 -19.69 12.55 0.44
N MET A 486 -19.98 11.37 0.99
CA MET A 486 -19.56 10.96 2.31
C MET A 486 -18.86 9.60 2.19
N GLN A 487 -17.61 9.52 2.66
CA GLN A 487 -16.79 8.32 2.56
C GLN A 487 -16.30 7.90 3.93
N LEU A 488 -16.54 6.64 4.28
CA LEU A 488 -15.93 5.97 5.42
C LEU A 488 -14.86 5.00 4.90
N GLU A 489 -13.66 5.11 5.44
CA GLU A 489 -12.54 4.24 5.12
C GLU A 489 -11.96 3.62 6.39
N VAL A 490 -11.78 2.30 6.36
CA VAL A 490 -11.15 1.52 7.43
C VAL A 490 -9.96 0.77 6.85
N ARG A 491 -8.80 0.91 7.50
CA ARG A 491 -7.55 0.19 7.17
C ARG A 491 -7.16 -0.75 8.30
N PHE A 492 -6.66 -1.91 7.97
CA PHE A 492 -6.21 -2.92 8.95
C PHE A 492 -4.98 -3.69 8.46
#